data_91b465942dbdfb8df19b6b06f9bd15b8
#
_entry.id   91b465942dbdfb8df19b6b06f9bd15b8
#
_cell.length_a   1.000
_cell.length_b   1.000
_cell.length_c   1.000
_cell.angle_alpha   90.00
_cell.angle_beta   90.00
_cell.angle_gamma   90.00
#
_symmetry.space_group_name_H-M   'P 1'
#
loop_
_entity.id
_entity.type
_entity.pdbx_description
1 polymer ?
#
loop_
_entity_poly.entity_id
_entity_poly.type
_entity_poly.pdbx_seq_one_letter_code
_entity_poly.pdbx_strand_id
1 'polypeptide(L)'
;MKNEMENCFDKIIREWQECNNSLPKSLWLEEADTFIYEGEPDTEGYVFWKPLEKNIIHDFSDIEKDLGIQLHNSIKEYYNSYWFLDLGGNYLGYDFELNPVIPGIELHDFYVSLQGYQGAHDNQMNNIPIGMEFNGLLVVVDNQNGQVKLEDYESESFEVICDSLAELILNI
;
A
#
# COMPACT_ATOMS: atom_id res chain seq x y z
N MET A 1 5.56 12.33 0.42
CA MET A 1 5.35 10.89 0.70
C MET A 1 6.28 10.33 1.78
N LYS A 2 7.61 10.41 1.67
CA LYS A 2 8.53 9.82 2.67
C LYS A 2 8.31 10.31 4.10
N ASN A 3 8.16 11.62 4.31
CA ASN A 3 7.95 12.19 5.64
C ASN A 3 6.59 11.78 6.25
N GLU A 4 5.55 11.66 5.43
CA GLU A 4 4.22 11.23 5.86
C GLU A 4 4.26 9.75 6.29
N MET A 5 4.93 8.90 5.50
CA MET A 5 5.16 7.50 5.85
C MET A 5 6.02 7.33 7.10
N GLU A 6 7.11 8.10 7.25
CA GLU A 6 7.94 8.09 8.46
C GLU A 6 7.10 8.37 9.70
N ASN A 7 6.30 9.43 9.68
CA ASN A 7 5.42 9.79 10.79
C ASN A 7 4.39 8.69 11.11
N CYS A 8 3.79 8.10 10.07
CA CYS A 8 2.82 7.02 10.23
C CYS A 8 3.48 5.78 10.84
N PHE A 9 4.62 5.36 10.32
CA PHE A 9 5.34 4.19 10.83
C PHE A 9 5.87 4.39 12.25
N ASP A 10 6.35 5.58 12.59
CA ASP A 10 6.75 5.91 13.97
C ASP A 10 5.58 5.78 14.95
N LYS A 11 4.37 6.16 14.51
CA LYS A 11 3.13 5.97 15.28
C LYS A 11 2.82 4.48 15.47
N ILE A 12 2.80 3.71 14.38
CA ILE A 12 2.53 2.26 14.38
C ILE A 12 3.52 1.52 15.29
N ILE A 13 4.82 1.76 15.15
CA ILE A 13 5.85 1.12 15.98
C ILE A 13 5.65 1.47 17.45
N ARG A 14 5.37 2.72 17.77
CA ARG A 14 5.12 3.15 19.14
C ARG A 14 3.91 2.47 19.75
N GLU A 15 2.79 2.41 19.02
CA GLU A 15 1.57 1.74 19.47
C GLU A 15 1.78 0.23 19.72
N TRP A 16 2.51 -0.44 18.82
CA TRP A 16 2.89 -1.83 19.02
C TRP A 16 3.78 -2.03 20.25
N GLN A 17 4.76 -1.16 20.46
CA GLN A 17 5.62 -1.16 21.64
C GLN A 17 4.81 -0.95 22.95
N GLU A 18 3.87 -0.01 22.97
CA GLU A 18 3.05 0.29 24.13
C GLU A 18 2.05 -0.83 24.44
N CYS A 19 1.41 -1.41 23.43
CA CYS A 19 0.39 -2.45 23.60
C CYS A 19 0.96 -3.85 23.78
N ASN A 20 2.03 -4.20 23.06
CA ASN A 20 2.56 -5.56 22.97
C ASN A 20 3.99 -5.70 23.47
N ASN A 21 4.66 -4.61 23.83
CA ASN A 21 6.08 -4.55 24.17
C ASN A 21 6.98 -5.21 23.09
N SER A 22 6.60 -5.06 21.82
CA SER A 22 7.27 -5.70 20.68
C SER A 22 7.19 -4.83 19.43
N LEU A 23 7.89 -5.22 18.37
CA LEU A 23 7.70 -4.71 17.01
C LEU A 23 6.41 -5.26 16.39
N PRO A 24 5.92 -4.65 15.30
CA PRO A 24 4.87 -5.24 14.48
C PRO A 24 5.21 -6.67 14.03
N LYS A 25 4.18 -7.49 13.85
CA LYS A 25 4.32 -8.91 13.51
C LYS A 25 3.45 -9.23 12.31
N SER A 26 3.99 -9.94 11.33
CA SER A 26 3.28 -10.37 10.13
C SER A 26 3.65 -11.81 9.79
N LEU A 27 2.87 -12.44 8.90
CA LEU A 27 3.23 -13.75 8.37
C LEU A 27 4.56 -13.66 7.60
N TRP A 28 5.42 -14.66 7.79
CA TRP A 28 6.66 -14.78 7.03
C TRP A 28 6.34 -15.18 5.59
N LEU A 29 6.97 -14.51 4.63
CA LEU A 29 6.83 -14.75 3.21
C LEU A 29 8.17 -15.24 2.66
N GLU A 30 8.17 -16.40 2.02
CA GLU A 30 9.39 -17.02 1.48
C GLU A 30 9.99 -16.20 0.34
N GLU A 31 9.15 -15.52 -0.43
CA GLU A 31 9.55 -14.72 -1.60
C GLU A 31 10.10 -13.34 -1.24
N ALA A 32 9.89 -12.87 -0.02
CA ALA A 32 10.36 -11.55 0.41
C ALA A 32 11.84 -11.56 0.76
N ASP A 33 12.54 -10.49 0.41
CA ASP A 33 13.91 -10.28 0.86
C ASP A 33 13.98 -10.17 2.38
N THR A 34 14.85 -10.96 3.00
CA THR A 34 14.86 -11.18 4.46
C THR A 34 15.29 -9.97 5.29
N PHE A 35 15.85 -8.92 4.67
CA PHE A 35 16.36 -7.76 5.41
C PHE A 35 15.25 -6.92 6.10
N ILE A 36 13.97 -7.12 5.73
CA ILE A 36 12.84 -6.44 6.38
C ILE A 36 12.46 -7.09 7.73
N TYR A 37 12.87 -8.33 7.95
CA TYR A 37 12.53 -9.10 9.13
C TYR A 37 13.49 -8.86 10.30
N GLU A 38 12.96 -8.92 11.51
CA GLU A 38 13.72 -8.88 12.76
C GLU A 38 13.62 -10.24 13.45
N GLY A 39 14.60 -11.12 13.16
CA GLY A 39 14.68 -12.48 13.68
C GLY A 39 14.07 -13.54 12.77
N GLU A 40 13.79 -14.71 13.34
CA GLU A 40 13.23 -15.87 12.66
C GLU A 40 11.73 -15.98 12.92
N PRO A 41 10.95 -16.62 12.02
CA PRO A 41 9.54 -16.86 12.24
C PRO A 41 9.32 -17.78 13.45
N ASP A 42 8.25 -17.55 14.19
CA ASP A 42 7.83 -18.40 15.28
C ASP A 42 7.16 -19.70 14.78
N THR A 43 6.67 -20.51 15.73
CA THR A 43 6.04 -21.81 15.41
C THR A 43 4.73 -21.68 14.63
N GLU A 44 4.13 -20.51 14.57
CA GLU A 44 2.91 -20.20 13.83
C GLU A 44 3.21 -19.50 12.49
N GLY A 45 4.49 -19.26 12.20
CA GLY A 45 4.95 -18.63 10.97
C GLY A 45 4.93 -17.10 11.00
N TYR A 46 4.78 -16.48 12.17
CA TYR A 46 4.85 -15.04 12.31
C TYR A 46 6.26 -14.56 12.63
N VAL A 47 6.65 -13.44 12.05
CA VAL A 47 7.96 -12.82 12.25
C VAL A 47 7.80 -11.32 12.55
N PHE A 48 8.67 -10.81 13.40
CA PHE A 48 8.76 -9.36 13.61
C PHE A 48 9.36 -8.66 12.41
N TRP A 49 8.91 -7.45 12.15
CA TRP A 49 9.42 -6.64 11.06
C TRP A 49 9.44 -5.16 11.43
N LYS A 50 10.10 -4.37 10.63
CA LYS A 50 10.04 -2.90 10.71
C LYS A 50 10.08 -2.27 9.32
N PRO A 51 9.41 -1.12 9.13
CA PRO A 51 9.51 -0.38 7.89
C PRO A 51 10.94 0.12 7.67
N LEU A 52 11.38 0.10 6.40
CA LEU A 52 12.70 0.56 6.00
C LEU A 52 12.60 1.56 4.87
N GLU A 53 13.19 2.74 5.03
CA GLU A 53 13.25 3.74 3.97
C GLU A 53 13.99 3.20 2.75
N LYS A 54 13.40 3.37 1.57
CA LYS A 54 14.00 2.90 0.31
C LYS A 54 15.13 3.83 -0.13
N ASN A 55 16.26 3.22 -0.45
CA ASN A 55 17.43 3.88 -1.05
C ASN A 55 17.57 3.58 -2.55
N ILE A 56 16.61 2.85 -3.13
CA ILE A 56 16.50 2.58 -4.56
C ILE A 56 15.22 3.23 -5.10
N ILE A 57 15.24 3.54 -6.39
CA ILE A 57 14.10 4.10 -7.11
C ILE A 57 13.75 3.13 -8.22
N HIS A 58 12.53 2.61 -8.18
CA HIS A 58 12.00 1.76 -9.24
C HIS A 58 11.57 2.60 -10.44
N ASP A 59 11.82 2.06 -11.62
CA ASP A 59 11.31 2.55 -12.89
C ASP A 59 9.99 1.85 -13.23
N PHE A 60 8.93 2.61 -13.43
CA PHE A 60 7.59 2.10 -13.77
C PHE A 60 7.31 2.08 -15.26
N SER A 61 8.28 2.46 -16.09
CA SER A 61 8.08 2.66 -17.54
C SER A 61 7.63 1.41 -18.28
N ASP A 62 8.07 0.23 -17.87
CA ASP A 62 7.64 -1.03 -18.49
C ASP A 62 6.16 -1.35 -18.11
N ILE A 63 5.77 -1.13 -16.87
CA ILE A 63 4.38 -1.28 -16.40
C ILE A 63 3.47 -0.28 -17.12
N GLU A 64 3.86 0.98 -17.16
CA GLU A 64 3.10 2.05 -17.84
C GLU A 64 2.91 1.75 -19.33
N LYS A 65 3.95 1.27 -19.99
CA LYS A 65 3.94 0.91 -21.40
C LYS A 65 3.03 -0.29 -21.68
N ASP A 66 3.11 -1.34 -20.86
CA ASP A 66 2.34 -2.57 -21.05
C ASP A 66 0.85 -2.32 -20.84
N LEU A 67 0.49 -1.54 -19.84
CA LEU A 67 -0.91 -1.20 -19.52
C LEU A 67 -1.44 -0.01 -20.33
N GLY A 68 -0.60 0.69 -21.08
CA GLY A 68 -0.97 1.85 -21.91
C GLY A 68 -1.38 3.08 -21.10
N ILE A 69 -0.81 3.28 -19.90
CA ILE A 69 -1.14 4.37 -18.97
C ILE A 69 0.11 5.16 -18.57
N GLN A 70 -0.13 6.29 -17.90
CA GLN A 70 0.89 6.94 -17.06
C GLN A 70 0.38 6.95 -15.62
N LEU A 71 1.18 6.45 -14.69
CA LEU A 71 0.82 6.45 -13.27
C LEU A 71 0.96 7.86 -12.68
N HIS A 72 0.01 8.25 -11.85
CA HIS A 72 0.10 9.49 -11.08
C HIS A 72 1.34 9.45 -10.17
N ASN A 73 2.00 10.60 -9.97
CA ASN A 73 3.26 10.66 -9.23
C ASN A 73 3.15 10.15 -7.79
N SER A 74 2.01 10.35 -7.12
CA SER A 74 1.81 9.86 -5.75
C SER A 74 1.92 8.34 -5.64
N ILE A 75 1.51 7.57 -6.68
CA ILE A 75 1.67 6.13 -6.74
C ILE A 75 3.15 5.76 -6.81
N LYS A 76 3.90 6.40 -7.70
CA LYS A 76 5.34 6.18 -7.84
C LYS A 76 6.10 6.53 -6.56
N GLU A 77 5.71 7.62 -5.89
CA GLU A 77 6.27 8.01 -4.60
C GLU A 77 5.95 7.01 -3.49
N TYR A 78 4.73 6.46 -3.46
CA TYR A 78 4.32 5.44 -2.51
C TYR A 78 5.24 4.22 -2.59
N TYR A 79 5.37 3.61 -3.76
CA TYR A 79 6.20 2.43 -3.99
C TYR A 79 7.71 2.71 -3.90
N ASN A 80 8.15 3.96 -3.95
CA ASN A 80 9.54 4.36 -3.83
C ASN A 80 9.92 4.95 -2.46
N SER A 81 9.01 4.96 -1.49
CA SER A 81 9.26 5.59 -0.18
C SER A 81 9.84 4.62 0.85
N TYR A 82 9.15 3.55 1.14
CA TYR A 82 9.51 2.57 2.16
C TYR A 82 9.25 1.14 1.68
N TRP A 83 9.96 0.17 2.25
CA TRP A 83 9.52 -1.22 2.32
C TRP A 83 8.77 -1.44 3.62
N PHE A 84 7.64 -2.13 3.56
CA PHE A 84 6.80 -2.46 4.70
C PHE A 84 5.86 -3.62 4.36
N LEU A 85 5.37 -4.33 5.39
CA LEU A 85 4.53 -5.51 5.24
C LEU A 85 3.06 -5.24 5.55
N ASP A 86 2.78 -4.16 6.31
CA ASP A 86 1.44 -3.79 6.74
C ASP A 86 1.35 -2.28 6.92
N LEU A 87 0.27 -1.70 6.41
CA LEU A 87 -0.04 -0.28 6.57
C LEU A 87 -1.57 -0.11 6.51
N GLY A 88 -2.19 -0.03 7.66
CA GLY A 88 -3.63 0.17 7.77
C GLY A 88 -4.00 1.08 8.92
N GLY A 89 -5.26 1.46 8.97
CA GLY A 89 -5.80 2.28 10.02
C GLY A 89 -7.24 2.73 9.75
N ASN A 90 -7.75 3.64 10.61
CA ASN A 90 -9.07 4.21 10.48
C ASN A 90 -8.98 5.67 10.03
N TYR A 91 -9.70 6.01 8.98
CA TYR A 91 -9.89 7.37 8.51
C TYR A 91 -11.35 7.63 8.16
N LEU A 92 -11.94 8.69 8.71
CA LEU A 92 -13.36 9.06 8.52
C LEU A 92 -14.36 7.94 8.88
N GLY A 93 -13.97 7.00 9.74
CA GLY A 93 -14.81 5.86 10.14
C GLY A 93 -14.68 4.64 9.24
N TYR A 94 -13.86 4.69 8.22
CA TYR A 94 -13.48 3.55 7.38
C TYR A 94 -12.20 2.90 7.92
N ASP A 95 -12.23 1.60 8.09
CA ASP A 95 -11.04 0.78 8.40
C ASP A 95 -10.51 0.18 7.11
N PHE A 96 -9.25 0.43 6.78
CA PHE A 96 -8.64 -0.08 5.56
C PHE A 96 -7.18 -0.47 5.74
N GLU A 97 -6.74 -1.27 4.78
CA GLU A 97 -5.37 -1.73 4.61
C GLU A 97 -4.88 -1.31 3.22
N LEU A 98 -3.74 -0.66 3.18
CA LEU A 98 -3.06 -0.29 1.94
C LEU A 98 -2.13 -1.42 1.49
N ASN A 99 -1.98 -1.57 0.18
CA ASN A 99 -1.12 -2.59 -0.40
C ASN A 99 0.31 -2.46 0.13
N PRO A 100 0.90 -3.54 0.66
CA PRO A 100 2.26 -3.52 1.17
C PRO A 100 3.28 -3.28 0.04
N VAL A 101 4.46 -2.82 0.43
CA VAL A 101 5.61 -2.68 -0.48
C VAL A 101 6.69 -3.65 0.01
N ILE A 102 6.52 -4.91 -0.36
CA ILE A 102 7.32 -6.02 0.12
C ILE A 102 8.61 -6.11 -0.68
N PRO A 103 9.80 -6.07 -0.04
CA PRO A 103 11.06 -6.09 -0.77
C PRO A 103 11.22 -7.39 -1.57
N GLY A 104 11.61 -7.25 -2.83
CA GLY A 104 11.82 -8.36 -3.76
C GLY A 104 10.62 -8.67 -4.67
N ILE A 105 9.40 -8.38 -4.26
CA ILE A 105 8.18 -8.70 -5.03
C ILE A 105 7.26 -7.49 -5.31
N GLU A 106 7.54 -6.33 -4.75
CA GLU A 106 6.64 -5.16 -4.75
C GLU A 106 6.14 -4.73 -6.13
N LEU A 107 7.00 -4.72 -7.16
CA LEU A 107 6.58 -4.32 -8.50
C LEU A 107 5.82 -5.43 -9.23
N HIS A 108 6.16 -6.68 -8.96
CA HIS A 108 5.43 -7.82 -9.53
C HIS A 108 4.01 -7.86 -9.00
N ASP A 109 3.81 -7.78 -7.70
CA ASP A 109 2.50 -7.82 -7.07
C ASP A 109 1.65 -6.61 -7.46
N PHE A 110 2.27 -5.44 -7.52
CA PHE A 110 1.61 -4.23 -8.01
C PHE A 110 1.14 -4.40 -9.46
N TYR A 111 2.01 -4.90 -10.36
CA TYR A 111 1.64 -5.13 -11.75
C TYR A 111 0.50 -6.14 -11.90
N VAL A 112 0.53 -7.26 -11.16
CA VAL A 112 -0.56 -8.26 -11.17
C VAL A 112 -1.88 -7.64 -10.68
N SER A 113 -1.82 -6.83 -9.62
CA SER A 113 -3.00 -6.09 -9.12
C SER A 113 -3.58 -5.14 -10.18
N LEU A 114 -2.72 -4.40 -10.89
CA LEU A 114 -3.14 -3.51 -11.98
C LEU A 114 -3.79 -4.26 -13.15
N GLN A 115 -3.21 -5.40 -13.54
CA GLN A 115 -3.80 -6.24 -14.60
C GLN A 115 -5.18 -6.77 -14.20
N GLY A 116 -5.34 -7.21 -12.95
CA GLY A 116 -6.62 -7.66 -12.42
C GLY A 116 -7.66 -6.53 -12.44
N TYR A 117 -7.28 -5.35 -11.97
CA TYR A 117 -8.15 -4.17 -11.98
C TYR A 117 -8.54 -3.75 -13.40
N GLN A 118 -7.57 -3.65 -14.32
CA GLN A 118 -7.80 -3.33 -15.73
C GLN A 118 -8.78 -4.30 -16.39
N GLY A 119 -8.62 -5.62 -16.14
CA GLY A 119 -9.51 -6.65 -16.67
C GLY A 119 -10.95 -6.54 -16.15
N ALA A 120 -11.12 -6.13 -14.88
CA ALA A 120 -12.43 -5.94 -14.27
C ALA A 120 -13.15 -4.64 -14.74
N HIS A 121 -12.40 -3.65 -15.25
CA HIS A 121 -12.91 -2.32 -15.59
C HIS A 121 -12.87 -2.01 -17.10
N ASP A 122 -13.13 -2.99 -17.94
CA ASP A 122 -13.19 -2.83 -19.41
C ASP A 122 -11.93 -2.18 -20.03
N ASN A 123 -10.76 -2.50 -19.47
CA ASN A 123 -9.46 -1.92 -19.80
C ASN A 123 -9.32 -0.41 -19.48
N GLN A 124 -10.15 0.12 -18.62
CA GLN A 124 -10.00 1.49 -18.12
C GLN A 124 -9.15 1.53 -16.86
N MET A 125 -8.24 2.51 -16.81
CA MET A 125 -7.31 2.71 -15.68
C MET A 125 -7.36 4.18 -15.21
N ASN A 126 -8.60 4.69 -15.04
CA ASN A 126 -8.81 6.04 -14.52
C ASN A 126 -8.50 6.13 -13.02
N ASN A 127 -8.58 5.02 -12.31
CA ASN A 127 -8.21 4.88 -10.93
C ASN A 127 -7.18 3.74 -10.79
N ILE A 128 -6.35 3.82 -9.75
CA ILE A 128 -5.29 2.85 -9.45
C ILE A 128 -5.57 2.25 -8.07
N PRO A 129 -5.78 0.93 -7.95
CA PRO A 129 -6.04 0.28 -6.68
C PRO A 129 -4.77 0.29 -5.81
N ILE A 130 -4.92 0.74 -4.56
CA ILE A 130 -3.83 0.83 -3.58
C ILE A 130 -4.15 0.18 -2.24
N GLY A 131 -5.33 -0.44 -2.11
CA GLY A 131 -5.75 -1.08 -0.87
C GLY A 131 -7.21 -1.49 -0.89
N MET A 132 -7.68 -1.90 0.26
CA MET A 132 -9.06 -2.35 0.48
C MET A 132 -9.59 -1.83 1.82
N GLU A 133 -10.84 -1.43 1.85
CA GLU A 133 -11.61 -1.17 3.07
C GLU A 133 -12.24 -2.49 3.55
N PHE A 134 -12.35 -2.68 4.86
CA PHE A 134 -12.70 -3.98 5.46
C PHE A 134 -14.13 -4.49 5.13
N ASN A 135 -15.02 -3.63 4.64
CA ASN A 135 -16.32 -4.05 4.11
C ASN A 135 -16.30 -4.39 2.61
N GLY A 136 -15.13 -4.37 1.99
CA GLY A 136 -14.92 -4.84 0.61
C GLY A 136 -14.87 -3.73 -0.45
N LEU A 137 -14.86 -2.45 -0.05
CA LEU A 137 -14.61 -1.35 -0.97
C LEU A 137 -13.13 -1.27 -1.34
N LEU A 138 -12.82 -0.97 -2.61
CA LEU A 138 -11.45 -0.75 -3.01
C LEU A 138 -11.01 0.68 -2.63
N VAL A 139 -9.81 0.79 -2.08
CA VAL A 139 -9.13 2.09 -1.95
C VAL A 139 -8.38 2.35 -3.24
N VAL A 140 -8.77 3.39 -3.95
CA VAL A 140 -8.17 3.73 -5.25
C VAL A 140 -7.68 5.17 -5.29
N VAL A 141 -6.65 5.42 -6.09
CA VAL A 141 -6.16 6.77 -6.40
C VAL A 141 -6.62 7.16 -7.80
N ASP A 142 -7.30 8.29 -7.93
CA ASP A 142 -7.60 8.89 -9.23
C ASP A 142 -6.29 9.17 -9.97
N ASN A 143 -6.12 8.51 -11.12
CA ASN A 143 -4.86 8.56 -11.86
C ASN A 143 -4.61 9.90 -12.57
N GLN A 144 -5.60 10.79 -12.61
CA GLN A 144 -5.48 12.11 -13.23
C GLN A 144 -5.10 13.20 -12.20
N ASN A 145 -5.74 13.18 -11.02
CA ASN A 145 -5.62 14.27 -10.04
C ASN A 145 -5.03 13.85 -8.68
N GLY A 146 -4.87 12.53 -8.42
CA GLY A 146 -4.26 12.01 -7.20
C GLY A 146 -5.19 11.93 -5.99
N GLN A 147 -6.49 12.25 -6.13
CA GLN A 147 -7.47 12.09 -5.06
C GLN A 147 -7.63 10.62 -4.67
N VAL A 148 -7.86 10.35 -3.40
CA VAL A 148 -8.16 9.00 -2.91
C VAL A 148 -9.67 8.82 -2.79
N LYS A 149 -10.14 7.69 -3.28
CA LYS A 149 -11.56 7.33 -3.32
C LYS A 149 -11.76 5.93 -2.76
N LEU A 150 -12.97 5.69 -2.23
CA LEU A 150 -13.50 4.36 -2.07
C LEU A 150 -14.33 4.01 -3.30
N GLU A 151 -14.08 2.85 -3.85
CA GLU A 151 -14.82 2.30 -4.98
C GLU A 151 -15.68 1.14 -4.53
N ASP A 152 -16.99 1.27 -4.75
CA ASP A 152 -17.93 0.16 -4.71
C ASP A 152 -18.10 -0.39 -6.12
N TYR A 153 -17.43 -1.49 -6.39
CA TYR A 153 -17.44 -2.15 -7.71
C TYR A 153 -18.84 -2.65 -8.10
N GLU A 154 -19.65 -3.12 -7.12
CA GLU A 154 -20.97 -3.66 -7.41
C GLU A 154 -21.97 -2.57 -7.83
N SER A 155 -21.88 -1.39 -7.21
CA SER A 155 -22.76 -0.25 -7.53
C SER A 155 -22.15 0.72 -8.56
N GLU A 156 -20.94 0.46 -9.04
CA GLU A 156 -20.18 1.33 -9.95
C GLU A 156 -20.07 2.77 -9.43
N SER A 157 -19.88 2.92 -8.10
CA SER A 157 -19.85 4.22 -7.45
C SER A 157 -18.52 4.53 -6.77
N PHE A 158 -18.23 5.82 -6.64
CA PHE A 158 -16.99 6.31 -6.02
C PHE A 158 -17.33 7.37 -4.97
N GLU A 159 -16.67 7.28 -3.82
CA GLU A 159 -16.68 8.31 -2.79
C GLU A 159 -15.26 8.87 -2.62
N VAL A 160 -15.10 10.19 -2.80
CA VAL A 160 -13.81 10.86 -2.52
C VAL A 160 -13.65 10.98 -1.00
N ILE A 161 -12.57 10.42 -0.46
CA ILE A 161 -12.28 10.46 0.98
C ILE A 161 -11.21 11.48 1.37
N CYS A 162 -10.25 11.78 0.48
CA CYS A 162 -9.27 12.85 0.70
C CYS A 162 -8.62 13.32 -0.61
N ASP A 163 -7.93 14.45 -0.54
CA ASP A 163 -7.36 15.11 -1.71
C ASP A 163 -6.02 14.50 -2.19
N SER A 164 -5.39 13.66 -1.37
CA SER A 164 -4.13 13.02 -1.76
C SER A 164 -3.82 11.78 -0.93
N LEU A 165 -3.02 10.87 -1.52
CA LEU A 165 -2.51 9.69 -0.80
C LEU A 165 -1.61 10.07 0.40
N ALA A 166 -0.86 11.16 0.29
CA ALA A 166 -0.05 11.66 1.42
C ALA A 166 -0.93 12.11 2.59
N GLU A 167 -2.06 12.76 2.31
CA GLU A 167 -3.06 13.14 3.34
C GLU A 167 -3.66 11.90 4.01
N LEU A 168 -4.02 10.88 3.24
CA LEU A 168 -4.52 9.63 3.79
C LEU A 168 -3.53 9.01 4.76
N ILE A 169 -2.29 8.81 4.32
CA ILE A 169 -1.22 8.19 5.12
C ILE A 169 -0.93 8.97 6.41
N LEU A 170 -1.01 10.29 6.36
CA LEU A 170 -0.76 11.13 7.54
C LEU A 170 -1.86 11.00 8.61
N ASN A 171 -3.07 10.59 8.22
CA ASN A 171 -4.24 10.59 9.09
C ASN A 171 -4.70 9.18 9.55
N ILE A 172 -4.06 8.12 9.08
CA ILE A 172 -4.30 6.73 9.52
C ILE A 172 -3.48 6.33 10.72
#